data_19d7d055bd04c4a3a5f3e2432506cc3e
#
_entry.id   19d7d055bd04c4a3a5f3e2432506cc3e
#
_cell.length_a   1.000
_cell.length_b   1.000
_cell.length_c   1.000
_cell.angle_alpha   90.00
_cell.angle_beta   90.00
_cell.angle_gamma   90.00
#
_symmetry.space_group_name_H-M   'P 1'
#
loop_
_entity.id
_entity.type
_entity.pdbx_description
1 polymer ?
#
loop_
_entity_poly.entity_id
_entity_poly.type
_entity_poly.pdbx_seq_one_letter_code
_entity_poly.pdbx_strand_id
1 'polypeptide(L)'
;MTDEINNIELIKLIGEMDHDPLQFVLDAFEWGTGELSAFDGPDEWQTQTLTEIGNQLKAGEITTQQAIQIAVASGHGIGKSALVSWIILWAISTKADTKGVVTANTENQLKTKTWAELAKWYRLCITRDWFKLTATALFSTDIEHEKTWRIDMVAWSERNTEAFAGLHNKGSRVLLVFDEASAIHDMIWEVSEGALTDDDTEIIWCCFGNPTQNIGRFRECFGKFKHRWITRQIDSRTVKMTNKVQLQKWVDDYGEDSDFVRVRVRGVFPSASSNALFGLDEVEESMAKVYPVGSQDHAAVILGVDVARQGDDSSTISRRKGMVAYPIRLMKIPDTMLVASQVSQEMTANKADACFVDESGGYGAGVVDALRQIGKDPVGVQFGGKASDPRYFNKRSEMYFELSKWIKSGGNLPDDRELKEELCATTYTFQGDKFRLCDKDDIKAAIGRSPDKADGLALTFAYPVSPKHLFDASNRPRNDAMRGHDPFASRDQ
;
A
#
# COMPACT_ATOMS: atom_id res chain seq x y z
N MET A 1 39.73 -29.41 23.73
CA MET A 1 39.90 -28.68 25.02
C MET A 1 39.79 -27.17 24.89
N THR A 2 40.56 -26.49 24.03
CA THR A 2 40.46 -25.02 23.87
C THR A 2 39.14 -24.60 23.23
N ASP A 3 38.69 -25.30 22.20
CA ASP A 3 37.43 -25.02 21.52
C ASP A 3 36.18 -25.35 22.37
N GLU A 4 36.27 -26.39 23.22
CA GLU A 4 35.21 -26.74 24.16
C GLU A 4 35.08 -25.72 25.30
N ILE A 5 36.22 -25.24 25.81
CA ILE A 5 36.23 -24.18 26.83
C ILE A 5 35.65 -22.90 26.29
N ASN A 6 36.04 -22.51 25.08
CA ASN A 6 35.47 -21.32 24.40
C ASN A 6 33.96 -21.45 24.18
N ASN A 7 33.47 -22.66 23.88
CA ASN A 7 32.03 -22.87 23.68
C ASN A 7 31.24 -22.77 24.99
N ILE A 8 31.78 -23.29 26.10
CA ILE A 8 31.13 -23.18 27.43
C ILE A 8 31.07 -21.72 27.90
N GLU A 9 32.14 -20.96 27.70
CA GLU A 9 32.17 -19.54 28.05
C GLU A 9 31.17 -18.73 27.18
N LEU A 10 31.05 -19.06 25.90
CA LEU A 10 30.09 -18.43 24.99
C LEU A 10 28.65 -18.76 25.41
N ILE A 11 28.34 -20.02 25.73
CA ILE A 11 27.00 -20.42 26.21
C ILE A 11 26.63 -19.65 27.47
N LYS A 12 27.57 -19.49 28.41
CA LYS A 12 27.33 -18.72 29.63
C LYS A 12 27.08 -17.26 29.35
N LEU A 13 27.90 -16.63 28.50
CA LEU A 13 27.76 -15.22 28.11
C LEU A 13 26.39 -14.98 27.44
N ILE A 14 26.00 -15.82 26.50
CA ILE A 14 24.71 -15.72 25.80
C ILE A 14 23.55 -15.95 26.76
N GLY A 15 23.66 -16.88 27.69
CA GLY A 15 22.62 -17.14 28.70
C GLY A 15 22.39 -15.94 29.65
N GLU A 16 23.43 -15.17 29.97
CA GLU A 16 23.30 -13.94 30.76
C GLU A 16 22.49 -12.84 30.04
N MET A 17 22.31 -12.93 28.71
CA MET A 17 21.54 -12.00 27.89
C MET A 17 20.09 -12.46 27.64
N ASP A 18 19.60 -13.46 28.37
CA ASP A 18 18.25 -14.03 28.21
C ASP A 18 17.15 -12.94 28.30
N HIS A 19 17.29 -12.03 29.24
CA HIS A 19 16.39 -10.88 29.40
C HIS A 19 17.02 -9.54 28.98
N ASP A 20 18.04 -9.59 28.09
CA ASP A 20 18.68 -8.38 27.57
C ASP A 20 18.94 -8.46 26.05
N PRO A 21 17.88 -8.32 25.23
CA PRO A 21 18.00 -8.38 23.78
C PRO A 21 18.88 -7.27 23.20
N LEU A 22 18.98 -6.10 23.85
CA LEU A 22 19.87 -5.03 23.40
C LEU A 22 21.33 -5.44 23.56
N GLN A 23 21.71 -5.96 24.74
CA GLN A 23 23.07 -6.40 24.98
C GLN A 23 23.46 -7.55 24.05
N PHE A 24 22.56 -8.49 23.80
CA PHE A 24 22.77 -9.54 22.80
C PHE A 24 23.08 -8.95 21.42
N VAL A 25 22.31 -7.98 20.94
CA VAL A 25 22.54 -7.36 19.62
C VAL A 25 23.85 -6.61 19.56
N LEU A 26 24.28 -5.98 20.65
CA LEU A 26 25.57 -5.28 20.72
C LEU A 26 26.77 -6.26 20.68
N ASP A 27 26.65 -7.43 21.32
CA ASP A 27 27.75 -8.38 21.48
C ASP A 27 27.76 -9.49 20.43
N ALA A 28 26.58 -9.85 19.86
CA ALA A 28 26.47 -10.95 18.90
C ALA A 28 26.94 -10.61 17.48
N PHE A 29 27.19 -9.33 17.19
CA PHE A 29 27.60 -8.85 15.86
C PHE A 29 28.87 -7.96 15.96
N GLU A 30 29.76 -8.12 14.97
CA GLU A 30 30.98 -7.32 14.86
C GLU A 30 30.73 -5.93 14.24
N TRP A 31 30.10 -5.04 15.01
CA TRP A 31 29.82 -3.68 14.59
C TRP A 31 31.10 -2.91 14.21
N GLY A 32 31.02 -2.04 13.22
CA GLY A 32 32.16 -1.24 12.76
C GLY A 32 33.17 -2.00 11.90
N THR A 33 32.91 -3.28 11.57
CA THR A 33 33.82 -4.12 10.78
C THR A 33 33.13 -4.80 9.60
N GLY A 34 33.85 -5.25 8.61
CA GLY A 34 33.37 -6.03 7.48
C GLY A 34 32.10 -5.45 6.82
N GLU A 35 31.04 -6.26 6.74
CA GLU A 35 29.75 -5.84 6.20
C GLU A 35 29.03 -4.78 7.07
N LEU A 36 29.42 -4.65 8.34
CA LEU A 36 28.85 -3.70 9.30
C LEU A 36 29.76 -2.48 9.52
N SER A 37 30.75 -2.25 8.68
CA SER A 37 31.73 -1.15 8.83
C SER A 37 31.11 0.26 8.84
N ALA A 38 29.90 0.43 8.27
CA ALA A 38 29.17 1.69 8.26
C ALA A 38 28.22 1.88 9.47
N PHE A 39 28.16 0.90 10.38
CA PHE A 39 27.20 0.86 11.49
C PHE A 39 27.94 0.60 12.80
N ASP A 40 27.63 1.39 13.80
CA ASP A 40 28.15 1.30 15.17
C ASP A 40 27.18 0.65 16.17
N GLY A 41 26.04 0.13 15.67
CA GLY A 41 25.00 -0.50 16.45
C GLY A 41 23.60 -0.24 15.90
N PRO A 42 22.57 -0.61 16.66
CA PRO A 42 21.16 -0.32 16.35
C PRO A 42 20.87 1.18 16.30
N ASP A 43 19.90 1.59 15.49
CA ASP A 43 19.35 2.95 15.54
C ASP A 43 18.59 3.18 16.87
N GLU A 44 18.36 4.42 17.23
CA GLU A 44 17.74 4.81 18.51
C GLU A 44 16.38 4.12 18.74
N TRP A 45 15.51 4.09 17.74
CA TRP A 45 14.21 3.46 17.86
C TRP A 45 14.30 1.93 18.03
N GLN A 46 15.30 1.28 17.42
CA GLN A 46 15.61 -0.14 17.56
C GLN A 46 16.13 -0.44 18.96
N THR A 47 17.08 0.37 19.43
CA THR A 47 17.60 0.34 20.81
C THR A 47 16.47 0.43 21.82
N GLN A 48 15.59 1.42 21.67
CA GLN A 48 14.44 1.60 22.57
C GLN A 48 13.48 0.40 22.55
N THR A 49 13.28 -0.22 21.37
CA THR A 49 12.39 -1.39 21.25
C THR A 49 13.00 -2.62 21.92
N LEU A 50 14.29 -2.88 21.71
CA LEU A 50 15.01 -3.99 22.35
C LEU A 50 15.08 -3.80 23.87
N THR A 51 15.38 -2.59 24.34
CA THR A 51 15.39 -2.26 25.77
C THR A 51 14.02 -2.50 26.42
N GLU A 52 12.95 -2.14 25.72
CA GLU A 52 11.58 -2.33 26.22
C GLU A 52 11.24 -3.81 26.38
N ILE A 53 11.60 -4.67 25.41
CA ILE A 53 11.44 -6.13 25.55
C ILE A 53 12.16 -6.62 26.80
N GLY A 54 13.42 -6.25 26.98
CA GLY A 54 14.20 -6.63 28.17
C GLY A 54 13.60 -6.15 29.49
N ASN A 55 13.11 -4.92 29.53
CA ASN A 55 12.46 -4.36 30.71
C ASN A 55 11.17 -5.12 31.09
N GLN A 56 10.35 -5.48 30.10
CA GLN A 56 9.14 -6.26 30.32
C GLN A 56 9.44 -7.68 30.79
N LEU A 57 10.46 -8.34 30.27
CA LEU A 57 10.90 -9.65 30.74
C LEU A 57 11.38 -9.61 32.18
N LYS A 58 12.23 -8.65 32.53
CA LYS A 58 12.71 -8.44 33.91
C LYS A 58 11.57 -8.09 34.89
N ALA A 59 10.56 -7.34 34.43
CA ALA A 59 9.37 -7.03 35.25
C ALA A 59 8.47 -8.24 35.43
N GLY A 60 8.34 -9.13 34.44
CA GLY A 60 7.53 -10.34 34.47
C GLY A 60 8.01 -11.39 35.46
N GLU A 61 9.29 -11.37 35.85
CA GLU A 61 9.83 -12.20 36.92
C GLU A 61 9.20 -11.89 38.32
N ILE A 62 8.62 -10.70 38.45
CA ILE A 62 8.09 -10.17 39.73
C ILE A 62 6.55 -10.25 39.78
N THR A 63 5.88 -10.25 38.66
CA THR A 63 4.40 -10.22 38.57
C THR A 63 3.89 -11.25 37.56
N THR A 64 2.74 -11.85 37.81
CA THR A 64 2.06 -12.83 36.93
C THR A 64 2.15 -12.46 35.44
N GLN A 65 2.76 -13.36 34.69
CA GLN A 65 3.18 -13.23 33.30
C GLN A 65 2.06 -12.73 32.36
N GLN A 66 2.21 -11.54 31.89
CA GLN A 66 1.45 -11.05 30.73
C GLN A 66 2.30 -11.17 29.48
N ALA A 67 1.69 -11.57 28.37
CA ALA A 67 2.38 -11.58 27.08
C ALA A 67 2.90 -10.18 26.73
N ILE A 68 4.15 -10.11 26.29
CA ILE A 68 4.76 -8.86 25.81
C ILE A 68 4.28 -8.63 24.38
N GLN A 69 3.45 -7.61 24.19
CA GLN A 69 2.86 -7.27 22.92
C GLN A 69 3.38 -5.92 22.43
N ILE A 70 4.12 -5.91 21.32
CA ILE A 70 4.75 -4.71 20.76
C ILE A 70 4.23 -4.48 19.35
N ALA A 71 3.74 -3.27 19.06
CA ALA A 71 3.32 -2.86 17.73
C ALA A 71 4.07 -1.59 17.28
N VAL A 72 4.77 -1.70 16.16
CA VAL A 72 5.53 -0.59 15.56
C VAL A 72 4.96 -0.23 14.20
N ALA A 73 4.31 0.93 14.13
CA ALA A 73 3.91 1.57 12.90
C ALA A 73 5.02 2.53 12.43
N SER A 74 5.41 2.48 11.17
CA SER A 74 6.55 3.29 10.72
C SER A 74 6.45 3.72 9.26
N GLY A 75 7.18 4.76 8.91
CA GLY A 75 7.46 5.05 7.51
C GLY A 75 8.40 4.01 6.87
N HIS A 76 8.81 4.28 5.63
CA HIS A 76 9.67 3.38 4.86
C HIS A 76 11.15 3.50 5.24
N GLY A 77 11.91 2.40 5.03
CA GLY A 77 13.36 2.40 5.04
C GLY A 77 14.02 2.48 6.41
N ILE A 78 13.28 2.24 7.49
CA ILE A 78 13.77 2.42 8.87
C ILE A 78 14.55 1.21 9.45
N GLY A 79 14.76 0.13 8.69
CA GLY A 79 15.48 -1.05 9.18
C GLY A 79 14.63 -2.03 10.00
N LYS A 80 13.30 -2.13 9.74
CA LYS A 80 12.41 -3.10 10.42
C LYS A 80 12.89 -4.53 10.32
N SER A 81 13.26 -4.98 9.10
CA SER A 81 13.66 -6.38 8.87
C SER A 81 14.95 -6.75 9.59
N ALA A 82 15.87 -5.79 9.79
CA ALA A 82 17.06 -6.01 10.61
C ALA A 82 16.68 -6.24 12.08
N LEU A 83 15.82 -5.38 12.65
CA LEU A 83 15.34 -5.55 14.02
C LEU A 83 14.60 -6.88 14.21
N VAL A 84 13.75 -7.26 13.26
CA VAL A 84 13.06 -8.58 13.25
C VAL A 84 14.09 -9.71 13.29
N SER A 85 15.13 -9.64 12.46
CA SER A 85 16.19 -10.64 12.43
C SER A 85 16.94 -10.73 13.77
N TRP A 86 17.23 -9.61 14.40
CA TRP A 86 17.90 -9.58 15.70
C TRP A 86 17.04 -10.16 16.82
N ILE A 87 15.75 -9.83 16.85
CA ILE A 87 14.80 -10.39 17.83
C ILE A 87 14.70 -11.92 17.66
N ILE A 88 14.64 -12.43 16.42
CA ILE A 88 14.61 -13.86 16.13
C ILE A 88 15.90 -14.54 16.63
N LEU A 89 17.07 -14.00 16.28
CA LEU A 89 18.37 -14.57 16.66
C LEU A 89 18.58 -14.51 18.18
N TRP A 90 18.23 -13.39 18.82
CA TRP A 90 18.28 -13.29 20.28
C TRP A 90 17.35 -14.32 20.93
N ALA A 91 16.09 -14.37 20.52
CA ALA A 91 15.10 -15.23 21.18
C ALA A 91 15.50 -16.71 21.14
N ILE A 92 16.00 -17.19 19.99
CA ILE A 92 16.40 -18.59 19.83
C ILE A 92 17.75 -18.90 20.47
N SER A 93 18.68 -17.92 20.54
CA SER A 93 20.02 -18.15 21.06
C SER A 93 20.09 -18.12 22.58
N THR A 94 19.22 -17.34 23.25
CA THR A 94 19.33 -17.09 24.68
C THR A 94 18.43 -17.99 25.54
N LYS A 95 17.46 -18.66 24.94
CA LYS A 95 16.53 -19.57 25.68
C LYS A 95 16.39 -20.89 24.94
N ALA A 96 16.77 -21.97 25.60
CA ALA A 96 16.60 -23.31 25.04
C ALA A 96 15.11 -23.63 24.79
N ASP A 97 14.87 -24.47 23.79
CA ASP A 97 13.54 -24.88 23.36
C ASP A 97 12.59 -23.73 23.01
N THR A 98 13.12 -22.56 22.62
CA THR A 98 12.31 -21.47 22.08
C THR A 98 11.59 -21.94 20.82
N LYS A 99 10.27 -21.71 20.78
CA LYS A 99 9.43 -21.90 19.59
C LYS A 99 8.96 -20.55 19.05
N GLY A 100 8.81 -20.45 17.74
CA GLY A 100 8.27 -19.23 17.18
C GLY A 100 7.73 -19.37 15.78
N VAL A 101 6.94 -18.38 15.38
CA VAL A 101 6.42 -18.22 14.03
C VAL A 101 6.66 -16.79 13.56
N VAL A 102 7.16 -16.70 12.34
CA VAL A 102 7.31 -15.42 11.61
C VAL A 102 6.39 -15.45 10.40
N THR A 103 5.51 -14.45 10.29
CA THR A 103 4.60 -14.33 9.16
C THR A 103 4.60 -12.93 8.56
N ALA A 104 4.16 -12.81 7.30
CA ALA A 104 3.96 -11.56 6.58
C ALA A 104 2.79 -11.70 5.62
N ASN A 105 2.41 -10.60 4.96
CA ASN A 105 1.25 -10.55 4.06
C ASN A 105 1.28 -11.60 2.94
N THR A 106 2.44 -11.88 2.36
CA THR A 106 2.59 -12.88 1.28
C THR A 106 3.82 -13.74 1.49
N GLU A 107 3.75 -15.00 1.01
CA GLU A 107 4.88 -15.92 1.05
C GLU A 107 6.12 -15.36 0.33
N ASN A 108 5.91 -14.68 -0.80
CA ASN A 108 7.00 -14.07 -1.55
C ASN A 108 7.70 -12.95 -0.76
N GLN A 109 6.95 -12.06 -0.10
CA GLN A 109 7.52 -11.01 0.74
C GLN A 109 8.28 -11.61 1.92
N LEU A 110 7.70 -12.60 2.57
CA LEU A 110 8.30 -13.29 3.69
C LEU A 110 9.64 -13.92 3.30
N LYS A 111 9.70 -14.63 2.16
CA LYS A 111 10.93 -15.25 1.64
C LYS A 111 11.98 -14.26 1.17
N THR A 112 11.55 -13.27 0.37
CA THR A 112 12.50 -12.40 -0.34
C THR A 112 12.95 -11.19 0.47
N LYS A 113 12.22 -10.80 1.51
CA LYS A 113 12.56 -9.67 2.38
C LYS A 113 12.96 -10.14 3.78
N THR A 114 12.01 -10.62 4.56
CA THR A 114 12.21 -10.93 5.99
C THR A 114 13.21 -12.07 6.17
N TRP A 115 13.02 -13.17 5.45
CA TRP A 115 13.88 -14.35 5.57
C TRP A 115 15.26 -14.14 4.92
N ALA A 116 15.32 -13.39 3.83
CA ALA A 116 16.60 -13.02 3.22
C ALA A 116 17.44 -12.11 4.12
N GLU A 117 16.81 -11.17 4.83
CA GLU A 117 17.49 -10.33 5.82
C GLU A 117 17.93 -11.15 7.04
N LEU A 118 17.08 -12.07 7.52
CA LEU A 118 17.46 -13.01 8.57
C LEU A 118 18.69 -13.85 8.16
N ALA A 119 18.75 -14.33 6.92
CA ALA A 119 19.88 -15.09 6.42
C ALA A 119 21.19 -14.29 6.42
N LYS A 120 21.11 -12.98 6.15
CA LYS A 120 22.26 -12.08 6.25
C LYS A 120 22.74 -11.98 7.71
N TRP A 121 21.86 -11.64 8.64
CA TRP A 121 22.19 -11.45 10.05
C TRP A 121 22.61 -12.78 10.72
N TYR A 122 22.01 -13.90 10.33
CA TYR A 122 22.40 -15.23 10.79
C TYR A 122 23.88 -15.55 10.49
N ARG A 123 24.37 -15.22 9.27
CA ARG A 123 25.78 -15.44 8.91
C ARG A 123 26.73 -14.62 9.74
N LEU A 124 26.32 -13.44 10.20
CA LEU A 124 27.12 -12.51 10.99
C LEU A 124 27.03 -12.79 12.49
N CYS A 125 26.07 -13.61 12.92
CA CYS A 125 25.82 -13.88 14.34
C CYS A 125 26.83 -14.84 14.93
N ILE A 126 27.33 -14.53 16.11
CA ILE A 126 28.30 -15.35 16.89
C ILE A 126 27.73 -16.73 17.24
N THR A 127 26.40 -16.90 17.35
CA THR A 127 25.72 -18.17 17.67
C THR A 127 25.32 -18.98 16.44
N ARG A 128 25.70 -18.56 15.23
CA ARG A 128 25.28 -19.20 13.96
C ARG A 128 25.48 -20.72 13.92
N ASP A 129 26.55 -21.20 14.51
CA ASP A 129 26.92 -22.64 14.46
C ASP A 129 26.05 -23.53 15.39
N TRP A 130 25.22 -22.90 16.26
CA TRP A 130 24.28 -23.63 17.11
C TRP A 130 22.97 -23.98 16.39
N PHE A 131 22.71 -23.31 15.27
CA PHE A 131 21.45 -23.41 14.53
C PHE A 131 21.68 -23.70 13.06
N LYS A 132 20.64 -24.22 12.42
CA LYS A 132 20.57 -24.43 10.97
C LYS A 132 19.45 -23.61 10.38
N LEU A 133 19.79 -22.74 9.44
CA LEU A 133 18.82 -21.97 8.67
C LEU A 133 18.48 -22.68 7.37
N THR A 134 17.20 -22.90 7.12
CA THR A 134 16.65 -23.46 5.87
C THR A 134 15.76 -22.42 5.17
N ALA A 135 15.14 -22.79 4.06
CA ALA A 135 14.21 -21.92 3.34
C ALA A 135 12.96 -21.52 4.16
N THR A 136 12.62 -22.30 5.20
CA THR A 136 11.35 -22.14 5.95
C THR A 136 11.49 -22.24 7.46
N ALA A 137 12.68 -22.54 7.99
CA ALA A 137 12.87 -22.67 9.43
C ALA A 137 14.32 -22.35 9.85
N LEU A 138 14.45 -21.84 11.07
CA LEU A 138 15.70 -21.73 11.83
C LEU A 138 15.55 -22.65 13.05
N PHE A 139 16.43 -23.65 13.22
CA PHE A 139 16.29 -24.65 14.29
C PHE A 139 17.64 -25.11 14.83
N SER A 140 17.63 -25.71 16.03
CA SER A 140 18.82 -26.21 16.70
C SER A 140 19.54 -27.30 15.88
N THR A 141 20.88 -27.29 15.90
CA THR A 141 21.70 -28.37 15.34
C THR A 141 21.72 -29.61 16.23
N ASP A 142 21.24 -29.51 17.47
CA ASP A 142 21.05 -30.64 18.35
C ASP A 142 19.84 -31.48 17.91
N ILE A 143 20.07 -32.73 17.55
CA ILE A 143 19.06 -33.63 16.99
C ILE A 143 17.90 -33.88 17.98
N GLU A 144 18.16 -33.86 19.27
CA GLU A 144 17.14 -34.08 20.30
C GLU A 144 16.21 -32.89 20.41
N HIS A 145 16.70 -31.69 20.10
CA HIS A 145 16.00 -30.41 20.19
C HIS A 145 15.52 -29.83 18.84
N GLU A 146 15.82 -30.42 17.69
CA GLU A 146 15.48 -29.92 16.36
C GLU A 146 14.00 -29.61 16.21
N LYS A 147 13.10 -30.35 16.83
CA LYS A 147 11.65 -30.20 16.73
C LYS A 147 11.06 -29.24 17.77
N THR A 148 11.76 -29.04 18.88
CA THR A 148 11.27 -28.25 20.02
C THR A 148 11.92 -26.88 20.09
N TRP A 149 13.11 -26.70 19.53
CA TRP A 149 13.88 -25.47 19.54
C TRP A 149 13.99 -24.90 18.12
N ARG A 150 12.95 -24.17 17.71
CA ARG A 150 12.83 -23.73 16.32
C ARG A 150 11.92 -22.51 16.13
N ILE A 151 12.18 -21.78 15.07
CA ILE A 151 11.34 -20.69 14.58
C ILE A 151 11.00 -20.97 13.12
N ASP A 152 9.71 -21.03 12.82
CA ASP A 152 9.19 -21.36 11.51
C ASP A 152 8.71 -20.12 10.76
N MET A 153 9.02 -20.08 9.46
CA MET A 153 8.46 -19.12 8.52
C MET A 153 7.14 -19.67 7.99
N VAL A 154 6.04 -19.04 8.35
CA VAL A 154 4.70 -19.49 7.95
C VAL A 154 3.99 -18.40 7.15
N ALA A 155 3.75 -18.65 5.86
CA ALA A 155 2.86 -17.82 5.08
C ALA A 155 1.42 -18.04 5.57
N TRP A 156 0.73 -16.95 5.92
CA TRP A 156 -0.65 -17.08 6.35
C TRP A 156 -1.59 -17.36 5.15
N SER A 157 -2.62 -18.13 5.40
CA SER A 157 -3.77 -18.27 4.51
C SER A 157 -5.00 -18.62 5.34
N GLU A 158 -6.18 -18.31 4.85
CA GLU A 158 -7.45 -18.72 5.50
C GLU A 158 -7.58 -20.22 5.73
N ARG A 159 -6.78 -21.02 4.98
CA ARG A 159 -6.76 -22.48 5.06
C ARG A 159 -5.69 -23.04 5.98
N ASN A 160 -4.77 -22.22 6.50
CA ASN A 160 -3.63 -22.66 7.32
C ASN A 160 -3.54 -21.87 8.63
N THR A 161 -4.65 -21.78 9.35
CA THR A 161 -4.71 -21.12 10.66
C THR A 161 -4.12 -21.96 11.78
N GLU A 162 -4.07 -23.30 11.63
CA GLU A 162 -3.59 -24.24 12.65
C GLU A 162 -2.12 -24.01 13.05
N ALA A 163 -1.29 -23.54 12.12
CA ALA A 163 0.12 -23.23 12.41
C ALA A 163 0.29 -22.13 13.47
N PHE A 164 -0.71 -21.28 13.66
CA PHE A 164 -0.73 -20.22 14.67
C PHE A 164 -1.44 -20.65 15.96
N ALA A 165 -2.39 -21.59 15.87
CA ALA A 165 -3.14 -22.11 17.02
C ALA A 165 -2.32 -23.06 17.91
N GLY A 166 -1.31 -23.73 17.35
CA GLY A 166 -0.53 -24.76 18.04
C GLY A 166 0.74 -24.27 18.74
N LEU A 167 0.90 -22.97 18.92
CA LEU A 167 2.10 -22.40 19.54
C LEU A 167 2.03 -22.47 21.07
N HIS A 168 2.14 -23.69 21.60
CA HIS A 168 2.24 -23.95 23.04
C HIS A 168 3.68 -24.34 23.40
N ASN A 169 4.22 -23.75 24.48
CA ASN A 169 5.61 -24.01 24.87
C ASN A 169 5.84 -23.79 26.37
N LYS A 170 5.10 -24.50 27.19
CA LYS A 170 5.16 -24.37 28.65
C LYS A 170 6.59 -24.54 29.18
N GLY A 171 7.03 -23.59 29.98
CA GLY A 171 8.34 -23.59 30.64
C GLY A 171 9.47 -22.99 29.78
N SER A 172 9.17 -22.48 28.55
CA SER A 172 10.18 -21.83 27.72
C SER A 172 9.62 -20.57 27.05
N ARG A 173 10.13 -20.20 25.89
CA ARG A 173 9.75 -18.96 25.17
C ARG A 173 8.93 -19.25 23.92
N VAL A 174 7.91 -18.41 23.67
CA VAL A 174 7.17 -18.33 22.41
C VAL A 174 7.41 -16.98 21.77
N LEU A 175 7.83 -16.96 20.50
CA LEU A 175 8.02 -15.77 19.71
C LEU A 175 7.04 -15.73 18.53
N LEU A 176 6.21 -14.70 18.47
CA LEU A 176 5.35 -14.37 17.34
C LEU A 176 5.85 -13.09 16.69
N VAL A 177 6.10 -13.14 15.38
CA VAL A 177 6.50 -11.96 14.60
C VAL A 177 5.58 -11.80 13.40
N PHE A 178 4.90 -10.67 13.35
CA PHE A 178 4.08 -10.24 12.24
C PHE A 178 4.80 -9.11 11.49
N ASP A 179 5.39 -9.43 10.35
CA ASP A 179 5.97 -8.43 9.45
C ASP A 179 4.91 -7.98 8.43
N GLU A 180 4.92 -6.69 8.05
CA GLU A 180 3.86 -6.05 7.26
C GLU A 180 2.46 -6.26 7.87
N ALA A 181 2.36 -6.12 9.18
CA ALA A 181 1.22 -6.48 10.03
C ALA A 181 -0.11 -5.82 9.63
N SER A 182 -0.06 -4.65 8.98
CA SER A 182 -1.22 -3.91 8.49
C SER A 182 -2.06 -4.69 7.47
N ALA A 183 -1.46 -5.65 6.78
CA ALA A 183 -2.10 -6.43 5.72
C ALA A 183 -2.44 -7.87 6.13
N ILE A 184 -2.18 -8.25 7.38
CA ILE A 184 -2.51 -9.58 7.91
C ILE A 184 -3.99 -9.61 8.30
N HIS A 185 -4.71 -10.61 7.78
CA HIS A 185 -6.14 -10.76 8.00
C HIS A 185 -6.49 -10.99 9.48
N ASP A 186 -7.58 -10.37 9.96
CA ASP A 186 -8.00 -10.37 11.37
C ASP A 186 -8.13 -11.78 11.97
N MET A 187 -8.55 -12.79 11.18
CA MET A 187 -8.63 -14.18 11.62
C MET A 187 -7.28 -14.72 12.15
N ILE A 188 -6.15 -14.34 11.52
CA ILE A 188 -4.82 -14.79 11.96
C ILE A 188 -4.45 -14.17 13.31
N TRP A 189 -4.85 -12.93 13.53
CA TRP A 189 -4.70 -12.27 14.83
C TRP A 189 -5.52 -12.99 15.92
N GLU A 190 -6.77 -13.34 15.62
CA GLU A 190 -7.66 -14.03 16.57
C GLU A 190 -7.12 -15.42 16.94
N VAL A 191 -6.68 -16.19 15.96
CA VAL A 191 -6.09 -17.52 16.21
C VAL A 191 -4.79 -17.39 16.99
N SER A 192 -3.96 -16.38 16.71
CA SER A 192 -2.71 -16.14 17.43
C SER A 192 -2.92 -15.70 18.87
N GLU A 193 -4.07 -15.10 19.21
CA GLU A 193 -4.44 -14.82 20.62
C GLU A 193 -4.56 -16.11 21.44
N GLY A 194 -4.84 -17.24 20.82
CA GLY A 194 -4.84 -18.55 21.49
C GLY A 194 -3.46 -18.94 22.06
N ALA A 195 -2.37 -18.54 21.41
CA ALA A 195 -1.02 -18.77 21.93
C ALA A 195 -0.69 -17.98 23.22
N LEU A 196 -1.48 -16.96 23.54
CA LEU A 196 -1.31 -16.13 24.74
C LEU A 196 -1.85 -16.78 26.01
N THR A 197 -2.44 -17.97 25.91
CA THR A 197 -3.11 -18.64 27.04
C THR A 197 -2.22 -19.59 27.84
N ASP A 198 -0.98 -19.81 27.38
CA ASP A 198 -0.04 -20.66 28.09
C ASP A 198 0.43 -20.00 29.39
N ASP A 199 0.30 -20.76 30.46
CA ASP A 199 0.85 -20.42 31.78
C ASP A 199 2.35 -20.82 31.82
N ASP A 200 3.13 -20.10 32.64
CA ASP A 200 4.57 -20.35 32.81
C ASP A 200 5.36 -20.32 31.48
N THR A 201 5.06 -19.36 30.62
CA THR A 201 5.67 -19.21 29.30
C THR A 201 6.02 -17.75 29.01
N GLU A 202 7.23 -17.49 28.56
CA GLU A 202 7.60 -16.15 28.05
C GLU A 202 7.01 -15.94 26.65
N ILE A 203 5.97 -15.16 26.55
CA ILE A 203 5.29 -14.90 25.28
C ILE A 203 5.63 -13.51 24.78
N ILE A 204 6.25 -13.43 23.59
CA ILE A 204 6.65 -12.19 22.94
C ILE A 204 5.97 -12.13 21.58
N TRP A 205 5.12 -11.11 21.38
CA TRP A 205 4.42 -10.88 20.12
C TRP A 205 4.78 -9.52 19.57
N CYS A 206 5.54 -9.49 18.48
CA CYS A 206 6.00 -8.29 17.82
C CYS A 206 5.31 -8.10 16.46
N CYS A 207 4.72 -6.93 16.23
CA CYS A 207 4.04 -6.58 15.00
C CYS A 207 4.69 -5.34 14.38
N PHE A 208 5.18 -5.47 13.17
CA PHE A 208 5.84 -4.39 12.43
C PHE A 208 5.10 -4.12 11.14
N GLY A 209 4.89 -2.85 10.78
CA GLY A 209 4.28 -2.53 9.49
C GLY A 209 4.23 -1.04 9.19
N ASN A 210 4.02 -0.74 7.92
CA ASN A 210 3.57 0.58 7.53
C ASN A 210 2.07 0.67 7.82
N PRO A 211 1.56 1.75 8.41
CA PRO A 211 0.16 1.88 8.80
C PRO A 211 -0.73 2.20 7.58
N THR A 212 -0.86 1.24 6.64
CA THR A 212 -1.52 1.43 5.35
C THR A 212 -3.04 1.40 5.43
N GLN A 213 -3.61 0.87 6.51
CA GLN A 213 -5.06 0.74 6.69
C GLN A 213 -5.49 1.40 8.00
N ASN A 214 -6.60 2.15 7.96
CA ASN A 214 -7.18 2.79 9.15
C ASN A 214 -8.17 1.87 9.89
N ILE A 215 -8.29 0.64 9.46
CA ILE A 215 -9.13 -0.42 10.05
C ILE A 215 -8.28 -1.69 10.25
N GLY A 216 -8.84 -2.71 10.90
CA GLY A 216 -8.20 -4.00 11.14
C GLY A 216 -7.39 -4.04 12.44
N ARG A 217 -6.94 -5.24 12.81
CA ARG A 217 -6.31 -5.53 14.11
C ARG A 217 -5.03 -4.75 14.37
N PHE A 218 -4.19 -4.52 13.34
CA PHE A 218 -2.99 -3.70 13.50
C PHE A 218 -3.33 -2.25 13.91
N ARG A 219 -4.37 -1.66 13.31
CA ARG A 219 -4.85 -0.33 13.71
C ARG A 219 -5.40 -0.33 15.13
N GLU A 220 -6.11 -1.40 15.52
CA GLU A 220 -6.69 -1.53 16.86
C GLU A 220 -5.62 -1.62 17.96
N CYS A 221 -4.40 -2.12 17.68
CA CYS A 221 -3.27 -2.07 18.62
C CYS A 221 -2.95 -0.62 19.05
N PHE A 222 -3.17 0.36 18.18
CA PHE A 222 -2.94 1.79 18.46
C PHE A 222 -4.21 2.53 18.95
N GLY A 223 -5.34 1.85 19.03
CA GLY A 223 -6.64 2.39 19.42
C GLY A 223 -7.31 1.58 20.53
N LYS A 224 -8.28 0.75 20.13
CA LYS A 224 -9.12 -0.04 21.03
C LYS A 224 -8.33 -0.90 22.02
N PHE A 225 -7.24 -1.54 21.56
CA PHE A 225 -6.42 -2.44 22.36
C PHE A 225 -5.10 -1.83 22.83
N LYS A 226 -4.95 -0.50 22.74
CA LYS A 226 -3.71 0.18 23.14
C LYS A 226 -3.25 -0.13 24.56
N HIS A 227 -4.18 -0.44 25.46
CA HIS A 227 -3.89 -0.81 26.84
C HIS A 227 -3.16 -2.15 27.00
N ARG A 228 -3.18 -3.00 25.97
CA ARG A 228 -2.50 -4.30 25.93
C ARG A 228 -1.17 -4.26 25.15
N TRP A 229 -0.95 -3.22 24.34
CA TRP A 229 0.16 -3.11 23.42
C TRP A 229 1.09 -1.96 23.77
N ILE A 230 2.39 -2.25 23.73
CA ILE A 230 3.43 -1.22 23.71
C ILE A 230 3.52 -0.73 22.27
N THR A 231 3.11 0.51 22.02
CA THR A 231 2.98 1.03 20.66
C THR A 231 4.03 2.09 20.37
N ARG A 232 4.61 2.05 19.14
CA ARG A 232 5.53 3.06 18.64
C ARG A 232 5.13 3.50 17.25
N GLN A 233 5.26 4.79 16.98
CA GLN A 233 5.13 5.37 15.64
C GLN A 233 6.45 6.02 15.28
N ILE A 234 7.07 5.58 14.17
CA ILE A 234 8.43 5.99 13.79
C ILE A 234 8.38 6.79 12.50
N ASP A 235 8.74 8.05 12.60
CA ASP A 235 8.94 8.91 11.44
C ASP A 235 10.29 8.56 10.77
N SER A 236 10.27 8.24 9.48
CA SER A 236 11.49 7.91 8.74
C SER A 236 12.51 9.03 8.72
N ARG A 237 12.10 10.28 8.92
CA ARG A 237 13.00 11.44 8.98
C ARG A 237 13.90 11.43 10.21
N THR A 238 13.51 10.76 11.29
CA THR A 238 14.30 10.67 12.53
C THR A 238 15.34 9.56 12.50
N VAL A 239 15.22 8.59 11.59
CA VAL A 239 16.06 7.39 11.51
C VAL A 239 17.35 7.66 10.71
N LYS A 240 18.53 7.28 11.21
CA LYS A 240 19.84 7.61 10.62
C LYS A 240 20.00 7.11 9.18
N MET A 241 19.59 5.89 8.88
CA MET A 241 19.84 5.20 7.61
C MET A 241 18.93 5.65 6.43
N THR A 242 17.91 6.46 6.66
CA THR A 242 16.96 6.84 5.63
C THR A 242 17.47 7.95 4.72
N ASN A 243 17.07 7.93 3.45
CA ASN A 243 17.37 8.99 2.49
C ASN A 243 16.51 10.23 2.74
N LYS A 244 17.01 11.18 3.52
CA LYS A 244 16.31 12.42 3.91
C LYS A 244 15.90 13.27 2.71
N VAL A 245 16.72 13.31 1.67
CA VAL A 245 16.43 14.08 0.44
C VAL A 245 15.19 13.51 -0.27
N GLN A 246 15.12 12.18 -0.38
CA GLN A 246 13.96 11.56 -1.00
C GLN A 246 12.69 11.69 -0.15
N LEU A 247 12.81 11.61 1.18
CA LEU A 247 11.68 11.81 2.09
C LEU A 247 11.15 13.25 2.00
N GLN A 248 12.04 14.26 1.95
CA GLN A 248 11.64 15.65 1.80
C GLN A 248 10.94 15.89 0.44
N LYS A 249 11.45 15.29 -0.63
CA LYS A 249 10.83 15.35 -1.96
C LYS A 249 9.39 14.83 -1.95
N TRP A 250 9.13 13.74 -1.22
CA TRP A 250 7.77 13.23 -1.05
C TRP A 250 6.88 14.20 -0.26
N VAL A 251 7.42 14.87 0.76
CA VAL A 251 6.68 15.89 1.51
C VAL A 251 6.33 17.08 0.62
N ASP A 252 7.28 17.54 -0.21
CA ASP A 252 7.09 18.66 -1.13
C ASP A 252 6.08 18.32 -2.25
N ASP A 253 6.14 17.07 -2.78
CA ASP A 253 5.28 16.62 -3.87
C ASP A 253 3.83 16.33 -3.42
N TYR A 254 3.63 15.81 -2.20
CA TYR A 254 2.33 15.30 -1.73
C TYR A 254 1.71 16.12 -0.60
N GLY A 255 2.49 16.93 0.08
CA GLY A 255 2.10 17.68 1.29
C GLY A 255 2.24 16.87 2.59
N GLU A 256 2.64 17.55 3.68
CA GLU A 256 2.92 16.96 5.00
C GLU A 256 1.77 16.13 5.57
N ASP A 257 0.53 16.58 5.39
CA ASP A 257 -0.67 15.93 5.96
C ASP A 257 -1.38 14.98 5.01
N SER A 258 -0.85 14.80 3.79
CA SER A 258 -1.37 13.79 2.87
C SER A 258 -1.22 12.38 3.45
N ASP A 259 -2.16 11.48 3.13
CA ASP A 259 -2.07 10.09 3.60
C ASP A 259 -0.83 9.38 3.07
N PHE A 260 -0.32 9.79 1.91
CA PHE A 260 0.96 9.29 1.40
C PHE A 260 2.09 9.59 2.38
N VAL A 261 2.26 10.85 2.80
CA VAL A 261 3.31 11.27 3.73
C VAL A 261 3.05 10.73 5.13
N ARG A 262 1.80 10.74 5.60
CA ARG A 262 1.41 10.15 6.90
C ARG A 262 1.88 8.70 7.00
N VAL A 263 1.57 7.87 6.01
CA VAL A 263 1.88 6.43 6.00
C VAL A 263 3.35 6.16 5.73
N ARG A 264 3.93 6.80 4.70
CA ARG A 264 5.25 6.42 4.18
C ARG A 264 6.43 7.14 4.79
N VAL A 265 6.19 8.34 5.32
CA VAL A 265 7.22 9.15 5.97
C VAL A 265 7.03 9.15 7.48
N ARG A 266 5.85 9.53 7.96
CA ARG A 266 5.58 9.75 9.38
C ARG A 266 5.24 8.48 10.17
N GLY A 267 4.93 7.37 9.50
CA GLY A 267 4.49 6.13 10.17
C GLY A 267 3.17 6.31 10.94
N VAL A 268 2.32 7.23 10.49
CA VAL A 268 1.03 7.56 11.10
C VAL A 268 -0.10 6.98 10.24
N PHE A 269 -1.12 6.43 10.88
CA PHE A 269 -2.28 5.90 10.17
C PHE A 269 -2.97 6.98 9.34
N PRO A 270 -3.58 6.61 8.20
CA PRO A 270 -4.39 7.53 7.41
C PRO A 270 -5.52 8.12 8.27
N SER A 271 -6.06 9.28 7.91
CA SER A 271 -7.14 9.92 8.66
C SER A 271 -8.44 9.11 8.59
N ALA A 272 -9.34 9.23 9.56
CA ALA A 272 -10.56 8.41 9.65
C ALA A 272 -11.54 8.61 8.47
N SER A 273 -11.43 9.74 7.75
CA SER A 273 -12.18 10.06 6.53
C SER A 273 -11.45 9.63 5.24
N SER A 274 -10.27 9.08 5.31
CA SER A 274 -9.28 9.05 4.23
C SER A 274 -9.22 7.77 3.40
N ASN A 275 -10.10 6.81 3.59
CA ASN A 275 -10.29 5.77 2.59
C ASN A 275 -11.19 6.24 1.43
N ALA A 276 -11.94 7.34 1.61
CA ALA A 276 -12.69 7.96 0.54
C ALA A 276 -11.73 8.75 -0.37
N LEU A 277 -11.76 8.46 -1.67
CA LEU A 277 -10.97 9.19 -2.65
C LEU A 277 -11.53 10.59 -2.90
N PHE A 278 -12.85 10.76 -2.69
CA PHE A 278 -13.60 12.00 -2.88
C PHE A 278 -14.35 12.36 -1.59
N GLY A 279 -14.07 13.54 -1.04
CA GLY A 279 -14.85 14.10 0.07
C GLY A 279 -16.23 14.56 -0.39
N LEU A 280 -17.25 14.37 0.45
CA LEU A 280 -18.61 14.82 0.14
C LEU A 280 -18.63 16.33 -0.15
N ASP A 281 -17.99 17.12 0.69
CA ASP A 281 -17.92 18.59 0.55
C ASP A 281 -17.21 18.98 -0.77
N GLU A 282 -16.12 18.28 -1.14
CA GLU A 282 -15.39 18.51 -2.38
C GLU A 282 -16.26 18.24 -3.62
N VAL A 283 -17.04 17.15 -3.59
CA VAL A 283 -17.96 16.78 -4.68
C VAL A 283 -19.11 17.78 -4.79
N GLU A 284 -19.73 18.15 -3.67
CA GLU A 284 -20.83 19.13 -3.64
C GLU A 284 -20.36 20.52 -4.08
N GLU A 285 -19.19 20.96 -3.63
CA GLU A 285 -18.58 22.22 -4.08
C GLU A 285 -18.31 22.19 -5.60
N SER A 286 -17.80 21.07 -6.11
CA SER A 286 -17.55 20.87 -7.53
C SER A 286 -18.85 20.94 -8.36
N MET A 287 -19.94 20.33 -7.87
CA MET A 287 -21.26 20.40 -8.51
C MET A 287 -21.87 21.79 -8.50
N ALA A 288 -21.63 22.56 -7.45
CA ALA A 288 -22.13 23.93 -7.32
C ALA A 288 -21.38 24.97 -8.18
N LYS A 289 -20.19 24.61 -8.71
CA LYS A 289 -19.40 25.51 -9.54
C LYS A 289 -20.09 25.84 -10.85
N VAL A 290 -19.89 27.05 -11.33
CA VAL A 290 -20.41 27.52 -12.63
C VAL A 290 -19.28 28.19 -13.40
N TYR A 291 -19.05 27.74 -14.61
CA TYR A 291 -18.13 28.37 -15.55
C TYR A 291 -18.86 29.17 -16.59
N PRO A 292 -18.39 30.37 -16.93
CA PRO A 292 -19.00 31.17 -18.02
C PRO A 292 -18.98 30.42 -19.35
N VAL A 293 -20.04 30.59 -20.14
CA VAL A 293 -20.13 30.02 -21.48
C VAL A 293 -18.93 30.48 -22.32
N GLY A 294 -18.24 29.53 -23.00
CA GLY A 294 -17.07 29.81 -23.82
C GLY A 294 -15.74 29.88 -23.06
N SER A 295 -15.73 29.91 -21.72
CA SER A 295 -14.48 29.95 -20.93
C SER A 295 -13.56 28.76 -21.17
N GLN A 296 -14.10 27.63 -21.62
CA GLN A 296 -13.37 26.41 -21.90
C GLN A 296 -13.14 26.12 -23.39
N ASP A 297 -13.34 27.12 -24.28
CA ASP A 297 -13.28 26.93 -25.73
C ASP A 297 -11.86 26.58 -26.25
N HIS A 298 -10.83 26.90 -25.48
CA HIS A 298 -9.45 26.56 -25.72
C HIS A 298 -9.10 25.09 -25.36
N ALA A 299 -9.96 24.41 -24.63
CA ALA A 299 -9.68 23.07 -24.10
C ALA A 299 -10.23 21.96 -25.00
N ALA A 300 -9.55 20.78 -24.94
CA ALA A 300 -9.98 19.59 -25.65
C ALA A 300 -11.33 19.06 -25.16
N VAL A 301 -12.14 18.59 -26.11
CA VAL A 301 -13.38 17.85 -25.82
C VAL A 301 -13.08 16.35 -25.79
N ILE A 302 -13.29 15.73 -24.65
CA ILE A 302 -12.96 14.32 -24.42
C ILE A 302 -14.23 13.57 -24.05
N LEU A 303 -14.44 12.42 -24.70
CA LEU A 303 -15.49 11.48 -24.37
C LEU A 303 -14.91 10.26 -23.64
N GLY A 304 -15.59 9.81 -22.59
CA GLY A 304 -15.36 8.55 -21.89
C GLY A 304 -16.60 7.66 -22.02
N VAL A 305 -16.41 6.43 -22.45
CA VAL A 305 -17.50 5.49 -22.73
C VAL A 305 -17.27 4.21 -21.92
N ASP A 306 -18.10 3.97 -20.92
CA ASP A 306 -18.16 2.68 -20.22
C ASP A 306 -19.28 1.84 -20.84
N VAL A 307 -18.94 0.60 -21.28
CA VAL A 307 -19.84 -0.26 -22.02
C VAL A 307 -20.30 -1.41 -21.12
N ALA A 308 -21.57 -1.38 -20.73
CA ALA A 308 -22.17 -2.40 -19.89
C ALA A 308 -22.48 -3.70 -20.64
N ARG A 309 -22.46 -4.82 -19.88
CA ARG A 309 -23.00 -6.13 -20.29
C ARG A 309 -24.53 -6.10 -20.30
N GLN A 310 -25.13 -7.17 -20.87
CA GLN A 310 -26.55 -7.44 -20.73
C GLN A 310 -26.91 -7.63 -19.24
N GLY A 311 -27.92 -6.92 -18.73
CA GLY A 311 -28.39 -6.98 -17.34
C GLY A 311 -28.83 -5.61 -16.83
N ASP A 312 -28.66 -5.40 -15.53
CA ASP A 312 -29.07 -4.16 -14.83
C ASP A 312 -28.10 -2.99 -15.02
N ASP A 313 -26.88 -3.23 -15.49
CA ASP A 313 -25.85 -2.21 -15.71
C ASP A 313 -26.14 -1.37 -16.98
N SER A 314 -25.75 -0.12 -16.98
CA SER A 314 -26.01 0.83 -18.09
C SER A 314 -24.70 1.26 -18.75
N SER A 315 -24.68 1.27 -20.10
CA SER A 315 -23.58 1.96 -20.80
C SER A 315 -23.66 3.47 -20.60
N THR A 316 -22.53 4.12 -20.43
CA THR A 316 -22.46 5.56 -20.19
C THR A 316 -21.62 6.28 -21.24
N ILE A 317 -22.01 7.50 -21.59
CA ILE A 317 -21.19 8.45 -22.33
C ILE A 317 -20.99 9.69 -21.46
N SER A 318 -19.77 9.90 -21.03
CA SER A 318 -19.34 11.08 -20.28
C SER A 318 -18.58 12.03 -21.18
N ARG A 319 -18.82 13.34 -21.05
CA ARG A 319 -18.14 14.39 -21.81
C ARG A 319 -17.48 15.38 -20.88
N ARG A 320 -16.21 15.67 -21.13
CA ARG A 320 -15.44 16.70 -20.40
C ARG A 320 -14.80 17.67 -21.40
N LYS A 321 -14.83 18.98 -21.09
CA LYS A 321 -14.09 20.03 -21.81
C LYS A 321 -13.38 20.91 -20.80
N GLY A 322 -12.06 20.82 -20.71
CA GLY A 322 -11.28 21.55 -19.72
C GLY A 322 -11.74 21.28 -18.29
N MET A 323 -12.19 22.32 -17.62
CA MET A 323 -12.65 22.26 -16.21
C MET A 323 -14.15 22.00 -16.09
N VAL A 324 -14.85 21.59 -17.14
CA VAL A 324 -16.28 21.28 -17.08
C VAL A 324 -16.58 19.89 -17.56
N ALA A 325 -17.25 19.11 -16.72
CA ALA A 325 -17.91 17.86 -17.08
C ALA A 325 -19.40 18.13 -17.32
N TYR A 326 -19.93 17.53 -18.37
CA TYR A 326 -21.32 17.73 -18.79
C TYR A 326 -22.21 16.58 -18.29
N PRO A 327 -23.55 16.74 -18.30
CA PRO A 327 -24.48 15.66 -17.93
C PRO A 327 -24.14 14.33 -18.63
N ILE A 328 -24.07 13.26 -17.83
CA ILE A 328 -23.71 11.93 -18.31
C ILE A 328 -24.92 11.27 -18.97
N ARG A 329 -24.73 10.76 -20.16
CA ARG A 329 -25.78 10.03 -20.88
C ARG A 329 -25.73 8.54 -20.53
N LEU A 330 -26.84 8.04 -20.02
CA LEU A 330 -27.06 6.62 -19.73
C LEU A 330 -27.77 5.94 -20.91
N MET A 331 -27.36 4.71 -21.24
CA MET A 331 -27.94 3.91 -22.30
C MET A 331 -28.13 2.46 -21.82
N LYS A 332 -29.37 1.98 -21.90
CA LYS A 332 -29.69 0.56 -21.68
C LYS A 332 -29.86 -0.14 -23.03
N ILE A 333 -28.76 -0.24 -23.79
CA ILE A 333 -28.74 -0.79 -25.14
C ILE A 333 -27.81 -2.00 -25.14
N PRO A 334 -28.32 -3.23 -25.34
CA PRO A 334 -27.50 -4.44 -25.36
C PRO A 334 -26.66 -4.62 -26.66
N ASP A 335 -27.00 -3.91 -27.73
CA ASP A 335 -26.37 -4.01 -29.03
C ASP A 335 -25.17 -3.05 -29.15
N THR A 336 -23.97 -3.58 -29.28
CA THR A 336 -22.73 -2.83 -29.38
C THR A 336 -22.67 -1.96 -30.64
N MET A 337 -23.34 -2.33 -31.74
CA MET A 337 -23.42 -1.51 -32.96
C MET A 337 -24.28 -0.25 -32.74
N LEU A 338 -25.39 -0.40 -32.00
CA LEU A 338 -26.22 0.74 -31.63
C LEU A 338 -25.51 1.65 -30.65
N VAL A 339 -24.78 1.10 -29.67
CA VAL A 339 -23.93 1.90 -28.77
C VAL A 339 -22.88 2.67 -29.58
N ALA A 340 -22.16 2.02 -30.51
CA ALA A 340 -21.18 2.68 -31.36
C ALA A 340 -21.79 3.80 -32.21
N SER A 341 -23.02 3.60 -32.73
CA SER A 341 -23.74 4.64 -33.47
C SER A 341 -24.01 5.87 -32.60
N GLN A 342 -24.46 5.68 -31.36
CA GLN A 342 -24.73 6.78 -30.42
C GLN A 342 -23.42 7.51 -30.04
N VAL A 343 -22.33 6.75 -29.78
CA VAL A 343 -21.01 7.34 -29.51
C VAL A 343 -20.50 8.15 -30.70
N SER A 344 -20.66 7.63 -31.92
CA SER A 344 -20.28 8.33 -33.15
C SER A 344 -21.05 9.63 -33.34
N GLN A 345 -22.33 9.66 -33.00
CA GLN A 345 -23.15 10.89 -33.01
C GLN A 345 -22.62 11.91 -32.01
N GLU A 346 -22.34 11.49 -30.77
CA GLU A 346 -21.79 12.37 -29.73
C GLU A 346 -20.40 12.90 -30.12
N MET A 347 -19.51 12.05 -30.70
CA MET A 347 -18.21 12.48 -31.20
C MET A 347 -18.35 13.58 -32.27
N THR A 348 -19.31 13.43 -33.18
CA THR A 348 -19.52 14.36 -34.29
C THR A 348 -20.18 15.65 -33.80
N ALA A 349 -21.25 15.54 -33.01
CA ALA A 349 -22.02 16.73 -32.53
C ALA A 349 -21.16 17.64 -31.64
N ASN A 350 -20.29 17.05 -30.82
CA ASN A 350 -19.45 17.81 -29.89
C ASN A 350 -18.03 18.08 -30.46
N LYS A 351 -17.71 17.64 -31.68
CA LYS A 351 -16.37 17.78 -32.30
C LYS A 351 -15.30 17.22 -31.37
N ALA A 352 -15.51 15.99 -30.86
CA ALA A 352 -14.63 15.39 -29.85
C ALA A 352 -13.19 15.24 -30.36
N ASP A 353 -12.23 15.68 -29.55
CA ASP A 353 -10.81 15.55 -29.82
C ASP A 353 -10.30 14.13 -29.52
N ALA A 354 -10.87 13.47 -28.50
CA ALA A 354 -10.62 12.08 -28.17
C ALA A 354 -11.87 11.37 -27.68
N CYS A 355 -11.90 10.04 -27.84
CA CYS A 355 -12.92 9.16 -27.29
C CYS A 355 -12.22 7.93 -26.70
N PHE A 356 -12.36 7.74 -25.39
CA PHE A 356 -11.82 6.61 -24.64
C PHE A 356 -12.95 5.62 -24.32
N VAL A 357 -12.76 4.35 -24.62
CA VAL A 357 -13.77 3.30 -24.44
C VAL A 357 -13.20 2.21 -23.52
N ASP A 358 -13.93 1.83 -22.47
CA ASP A 358 -13.52 0.69 -21.64
C ASP A 358 -13.60 -0.63 -22.42
N GLU A 359 -12.46 -1.30 -22.60
CA GLU A 359 -12.35 -2.61 -23.24
C GLU A 359 -12.25 -3.78 -22.25
N SER A 360 -12.28 -3.53 -20.95
CA SER A 360 -11.97 -4.55 -19.92
C SER A 360 -12.91 -5.76 -19.93
N GLY A 361 -14.11 -5.64 -20.43
CA GLY A 361 -15.12 -6.69 -20.44
C GLY A 361 -15.37 -7.37 -21.79
N GLY A 362 -14.63 -7.02 -22.84
CA GLY A 362 -14.81 -7.55 -24.20
C GLY A 362 -15.93 -6.90 -25.02
N TYR A 363 -16.96 -6.35 -24.39
CA TYR A 363 -18.05 -5.64 -25.10
C TYR A 363 -17.58 -4.29 -25.65
N GLY A 364 -16.76 -3.58 -24.92
CA GLY A 364 -16.12 -2.35 -25.37
C GLY A 364 -15.23 -2.54 -26.61
N ALA A 365 -14.55 -3.67 -26.73
CA ALA A 365 -13.79 -4.00 -27.94
C ALA A 365 -14.69 -4.02 -29.20
N GLY A 366 -15.91 -4.59 -29.08
CA GLY A 366 -16.89 -4.55 -30.15
C GLY A 366 -17.34 -3.14 -30.54
N VAL A 367 -17.47 -2.24 -29.54
CA VAL A 367 -17.79 -0.81 -29.80
C VAL A 367 -16.61 -0.11 -30.47
N VAL A 368 -15.38 -0.35 -30.01
CA VAL A 368 -14.16 0.20 -30.62
C VAL A 368 -14.04 -0.23 -32.08
N ASP A 369 -14.22 -1.52 -32.37
CA ASP A 369 -14.16 -2.04 -33.74
C ASP A 369 -15.26 -1.44 -34.63
N ALA A 370 -16.49 -1.38 -34.14
CA ALA A 370 -17.61 -0.76 -34.87
C ALA A 370 -17.35 0.72 -35.15
N LEU A 371 -16.79 1.48 -34.21
CA LEU A 371 -16.43 2.89 -34.39
C LEU A 371 -15.34 3.05 -35.46
N ARG A 372 -14.33 2.19 -35.44
CA ARG A 372 -13.26 2.19 -36.47
C ARG A 372 -13.78 1.87 -37.87
N GLN A 373 -14.72 0.93 -37.99
CA GLN A 373 -15.37 0.58 -39.27
C GLN A 373 -16.12 1.78 -39.89
N ILE A 374 -16.70 2.66 -39.09
CA ILE A 374 -17.38 3.88 -39.55
C ILE A 374 -16.45 5.11 -39.60
N GLY A 375 -15.14 4.89 -39.61
CA GLY A 375 -14.14 5.95 -39.78
C GLY A 375 -13.92 6.87 -38.58
N LYS A 376 -14.26 6.41 -37.36
CA LYS A 376 -13.90 7.10 -36.10
C LYS A 376 -12.60 6.53 -35.55
N ASP A 377 -11.95 7.30 -34.66
CA ASP A 377 -10.67 6.92 -34.04
C ASP A 377 -10.83 6.85 -32.51
N PRO A 378 -11.51 5.82 -31.97
CA PRO A 378 -11.59 5.60 -30.55
C PRO A 378 -10.30 4.94 -30.02
N VAL A 379 -9.98 5.20 -28.76
CA VAL A 379 -8.89 4.54 -28.03
C VAL A 379 -9.49 3.62 -26.99
N GLY A 380 -9.20 2.32 -27.10
CA GLY A 380 -9.58 1.33 -26.11
C GLY A 380 -8.70 1.46 -24.86
N VAL A 381 -9.31 1.34 -23.69
CA VAL A 381 -8.67 1.46 -22.39
C VAL A 381 -8.94 0.20 -21.57
N GLN A 382 -7.90 -0.44 -21.07
CA GLN A 382 -7.99 -1.57 -20.16
C GLN A 382 -7.87 -1.07 -18.72
N PHE A 383 -8.94 -1.16 -17.92
CA PHE A 383 -8.94 -0.72 -16.51
C PHE A 383 -7.90 -1.43 -15.64
N GLY A 384 -7.75 -2.74 -15.86
CA GLY A 384 -6.71 -3.55 -15.21
C GLY A 384 -5.31 -3.36 -15.81
N GLY A 385 -5.18 -2.62 -16.91
CA GLY A 385 -3.91 -2.38 -17.60
C GLY A 385 -2.90 -1.62 -16.73
N LYS A 386 -1.64 -1.62 -17.18
CA LYS A 386 -0.55 -0.91 -16.49
C LYS A 386 -0.82 0.60 -16.50
N ALA A 387 -0.73 1.22 -15.31
CA ALA A 387 -0.75 2.67 -15.17
C ALA A 387 0.47 3.31 -15.86
N SER A 388 0.30 4.51 -16.41
CA SER A 388 1.39 5.32 -16.97
C SER A 388 2.30 5.84 -15.86
N ASP A 389 1.73 6.21 -14.73
CA ASP A 389 2.43 6.64 -13.53
C ASP A 389 2.64 5.44 -12.58
N PRO A 390 3.90 5.11 -12.22
CA PRO A 390 4.22 3.94 -11.39
C PRO A 390 3.63 4.00 -9.97
N ARG A 391 3.14 5.15 -9.50
CA ARG A 391 2.48 5.32 -8.20
C ARG A 391 1.15 4.59 -8.10
N TYR A 392 0.50 4.30 -9.23
CA TYR A 392 -0.81 3.67 -9.26
C TYR A 392 -0.71 2.18 -9.60
N PHE A 393 -1.59 1.38 -8.98
CA PHE A 393 -1.59 -0.06 -9.16
C PHE A 393 -1.96 -0.48 -10.58
N ASN A 394 -3.00 0.15 -11.14
CA ASN A 394 -3.51 -0.09 -12.50
C ASN A 394 -4.05 1.20 -13.12
N LYS A 395 -4.50 1.11 -14.37
CA LYS A 395 -5.02 2.26 -15.13
C LYS A 395 -6.29 2.84 -14.51
N ARG A 396 -7.18 2.00 -13.96
CA ARG A 396 -8.39 2.48 -13.26
C ARG A 396 -8.03 3.37 -12.08
N SER A 397 -7.07 2.94 -11.25
CA SER A 397 -6.60 3.74 -10.12
C SER A 397 -6.04 5.09 -10.59
N GLU A 398 -5.18 5.10 -11.62
CA GLU A 398 -4.62 6.32 -12.19
C GLU A 398 -5.71 7.31 -12.62
N MET A 399 -6.69 6.86 -13.41
CA MET A 399 -7.78 7.69 -13.93
C MET A 399 -8.62 8.34 -12.80
N TYR A 400 -8.95 7.58 -11.77
CA TYR A 400 -9.72 8.10 -10.64
C TYR A 400 -8.94 9.08 -9.78
N PHE A 401 -7.65 8.87 -9.59
CA PHE A 401 -6.81 9.84 -8.88
C PHE A 401 -6.61 11.13 -9.70
N GLU A 402 -6.52 11.05 -11.02
CA GLU A 402 -6.49 12.23 -11.89
C GLU A 402 -7.84 12.99 -11.87
N LEU A 403 -8.97 12.28 -11.83
CA LEU A 403 -10.30 12.88 -11.61
C LEU A 403 -10.37 13.59 -10.26
N SER A 404 -9.86 12.99 -9.17
CA SER A 404 -9.82 13.63 -7.85
C SER A 404 -8.98 14.90 -7.86
N LYS A 405 -7.80 14.88 -8.47
CA LYS A 405 -6.97 16.08 -8.64
C LYS A 405 -7.67 17.17 -9.42
N TRP A 406 -8.37 16.79 -10.50
CA TRP A 406 -9.12 17.74 -11.32
C TRP A 406 -10.26 18.39 -10.54
N ILE A 407 -11.02 17.65 -9.73
CA ILE A 407 -12.04 18.20 -8.83
C ILE A 407 -11.41 19.22 -7.87
N LYS A 408 -10.32 18.85 -7.19
CA LYS A 408 -9.59 19.72 -6.25
C LYS A 408 -9.00 20.97 -6.91
N SER A 409 -8.64 20.87 -8.20
CA SER A 409 -8.14 22.02 -8.98
C SER A 409 -9.25 22.93 -9.49
N GLY A 410 -10.51 22.67 -9.15
CA GLY A 410 -11.65 23.51 -9.52
C GLY A 410 -12.55 22.90 -10.59
N GLY A 411 -12.41 21.62 -10.91
CA GLY A 411 -13.32 20.95 -11.86
C GLY A 411 -14.79 21.13 -11.47
N ASN A 412 -15.67 21.26 -12.47
CA ASN A 412 -17.11 21.33 -12.29
C ASN A 412 -17.76 20.02 -12.74
N LEU A 413 -18.40 19.33 -11.79
CA LEU A 413 -19.21 18.14 -12.02
C LEU A 413 -20.66 18.52 -12.39
N PRO A 414 -21.36 17.71 -13.18
CA PRO A 414 -22.80 17.87 -13.36
C PRO A 414 -23.53 17.60 -12.03
N ASP A 415 -24.63 18.32 -11.80
CA ASP A 415 -25.50 18.06 -10.64
C ASP A 415 -26.26 16.75 -10.86
N ASP A 416 -25.66 15.65 -10.38
CA ASP A 416 -26.16 14.29 -10.55
C ASP A 416 -25.98 13.51 -9.24
N ARG A 417 -27.10 13.16 -8.62
CA ARG A 417 -27.13 12.47 -7.33
C ARG A 417 -26.43 11.11 -7.39
N GLU A 418 -26.65 10.31 -8.45
CA GLU A 418 -26.06 8.98 -8.57
C GLU A 418 -24.53 9.09 -8.74
N LEU A 419 -24.05 10.03 -9.56
CA LEU A 419 -22.62 10.29 -9.69
C LEU A 419 -21.99 10.69 -8.34
N LYS A 420 -22.70 11.54 -7.54
CA LYS A 420 -22.25 11.90 -6.19
C LYS A 420 -22.11 10.67 -5.29
N GLU A 421 -23.12 9.80 -5.25
CA GLU A 421 -23.09 8.57 -4.46
C GLU A 421 -21.94 7.64 -4.89
N GLU A 422 -21.72 7.46 -6.19
CA GLU A 422 -20.65 6.62 -6.75
C GLU A 422 -19.24 7.16 -6.40
N LEU A 423 -19.03 8.47 -6.54
CA LEU A 423 -17.77 9.11 -6.19
C LEU A 423 -17.49 8.99 -4.68
N CYS A 424 -18.48 9.35 -3.83
CA CYS A 424 -18.31 9.31 -2.38
C CYS A 424 -18.12 7.87 -1.81
N ALA A 425 -18.65 6.86 -2.49
CA ALA A 425 -18.44 5.45 -2.13
C ALA A 425 -17.08 4.92 -2.60
N THR A 426 -16.38 5.63 -3.48
CA THR A 426 -15.08 5.20 -4.00
C THR A 426 -13.99 5.40 -2.96
N THR A 427 -13.41 4.28 -2.52
CA THR A 427 -12.30 4.26 -1.55
C THR A 427 -11.01 3.79 -2.21
N TYR A 428 -9.90 3.98 -1.53
CA TYR A 428 -8.62 3.49 -1.98
C TYR A 428 -7.82 2.85 -0.83
N THR A 429 -6.87 2.01 -1.20
CA THR A 429 -5.92 1.38 -0.29
C THR A 429 -4.53 1.38 -0.93
N PHE A 430 -3.56 0.83 -0.23
CA PHE A 430 -2.22 0.61 -0.78
C PHE A 430 -2.02 -0.88 -1.07
N GLN A 431 -1.53 -1.20 -2.26
CA GLN A 431 -1.01 -2.52 -2.58
C GLN A 431 0.49 -2.43 -2.81
N GLY A 432 1.27 -2.86 -1.82
CA GLY A 432 2.69 -2.53 -1.75
C GLY A 432 2.86 -1.00 -1.70
N ASP A 433 3.63 -0.47 -2.65
CA ASP A 433 3.92 0.97 -2.74
C ASP A 433 2.96 1.76 -3.65
N LYS A 434 1.86 1.12 -4.11
CA LYS A 434 0.98 1.72 -5.11
C LYS A 434 -0.40 1.98 -4.55
N PHE A 435 -0.99 3.10 -4.97
CA PHE A 435 -2.40 3.37 -4.74
C PHE A 435 -3.26 2.39 -5.55
N ARG A 436 -4.18 1.72 -4.88
CA ARG A 436 -5.18 0.85 -5.48
C ARG A 436 -6.57 1.31 -5.06
N LEU A 437 -7.46 1.47 -6.03
CA LEU A 437 -8.88 1.66 -5.73
C LEU A 437 -9.49 0.39 -5.16
N CYS A 438 -10.58 0.54 -4.39
CA CYS A 438 -11.48 -0.55 -4.05
C CYS A 438 -12.02 -1.22 -5.33
N ASP A 439 -12.39 -2.47 -5.22
CA ASP A 439 -12.96 -3.21 -6.35
C ASP A 439 -14.38 -2.68 -6.66
N LYS A 440 -14.85 -2.87 -7.91
CA LYS A 440 -16.22 -2.45 -8.30
C LYS A 440 -17.29 -3.10 -7.41
N ASP A 441 -17.07 -4.34 -6.99
CA ASP A 441 -17.99 -5.08 -6.14
C ASP A 441 -18.13 -4.45 -4.75
N ASP A 442 -17.08 -3.86 -4.21
CA ASP A 442 -17.14 -3.13 -2.93
C ASP A 442 -18.04 -1.89 -3.03
N ILE A 443 -17.91 -1.13 -4.12
CA ILE A 443 -18.78 0.03 -4.38
C ILE A 443 -20.22 -0.46 -4.60
N LYS A 444 -20.41 -1.51 -5.41
CA LYS A 444 -21.73 -2.09 -5.67
C LYS A 444 -22.40 -2.58 -4.38
N ALA A 445 -21.63 -3.17 -3.47
CA ALA A 445 -22.15 -3.56 -2.15
C ALA A 445 -22.56 -2.34 -1.30
N ALA A 446 -21.83 -1.23 -1.38
CA ALA A 446 -22.09 -0.02 -0.61
C ALA A 446 -23.32 0.76 -1.10
N ILE A 447 -23.52 0.87 -2.43
CA ILE A 447 -24.57 1.73 -3.03
C ILE A 447 -25.67 0.97 -3.79
N GLY A 448 -25.56 -0.37 -3.89
CA GLY A 448 -26.56 -1.24 -4.51
C GLY A 448 -26.52 -1.29 -6.05
N ARG A 449 -25.55 -0.64 -6.71
CA ARG A 449 -25.37 -0.61 -8.16
C ARG A 449 -23.92 -0.43 -8.57
N SER A 450 -23.60 -0.72 -9.84
CA SER A 450 -22.26 -0.44 -10.41
C SER A 450 -22.00 1.06 -10.51
N PRO A 451 -20.71 1.51 -10.39
CA PRO A 451 -20.32 2.92 -10.50
C PRO A 451 -20.13 3.36 -11.97
N ASP A 452 -21.12 3.09 -12.83
CA ASP A 452 -21.00 3.25 -14.28
C ASP A 452 -20.77 4.72 -14.71
N LYS A 453 -21.38 5.68 -13.99
CA LYS A 453 -21.19 7.10 -14.26
C LYS A 453 -19.80 7.57 -13.86
N ALA A 454 -19.30 7.14 -12.70
CA ALA A 454 -17.97 7.49 -12.23
C ALA A 454 -16.88 6.85 -13.11
N ASP A 455 -17.04 5.59 -13.52
CA ASP A 455 -16.13 4.90 -14.44
C ASP A 455 -16.11 5.59 -15.82
N GLY A 456 -17.28 5.95 -16.38
CA GLY A 456 -17.37 6.70 -17.63
C GLY A 456 -16.72 8.08 -17.58
N LEU A 457 -16.85 8.79 -16.45
CA LEU A 457 -16.19 10.09 -16.26
C LEU A 457 -14.69 9.93 -16.07
N ALA A 458 -14.25 8.95 -15.29
CA ALA A 458 -12.83 8.67 -15.06
C ALA A 458 -12.08 8.34 -16.37
N LEU A 459 -12.72 7.67 -17.33
CA LEU A 459 -12.16 7.41 -18.66
C LEU A 459 -11.70 8.68 -19.38
N THR A 460 -12.34 9.84 -19.14
CA THR A 460 -11.91 11.10 -19.76
C THR A 460 -10.51 11.55 -19.31
N PHE A 461 -9.92 10.89 -18.31
CA PHE A 461 -8.57 11.12 -17.79
C PHE A 461 -7.58 10.00 -18.17
N ALA A 462 -7.96 9.10 -19.08
CA ALA A 462 -7.11 7.95 -19.45
C ALA A 462 -5.75 8.39 -20.02
N TYR A 463 -5.73 9.38 -20.89
CA TYR A 463 -4.51 9.91 -21.49
C TYR A 463 -4.60 11.43 -21.71
N PRO A 464 -3.46 12.16 -21.74
CA PRO A 464 -3.41 13.57 -22.10
C PRO A 464 -3.93 13.80 -23.52
N VAL A 465 -4.76 14.84 -23.71
CA VAL A 465 -5.34 15.18 -25.01
C VAL A 465 -5.11 16.66 -25.32
N SER A 466 -4.58 16.94 -26.50
CA SER A 466 -4.49 18.31 -27.04
C SER A 466 -5.63 18.57 -28.00
N PRO A 467 -6.22 19.80 -27.98
CA PRO A 467 -7.30 20.17 -28.91
C PRO A 467 -6.85 20.07 -30.38
N LYS A 468 -7.61 19.38 -31.20
CA LYS A 468 -7.30 19.22 -32.65
C LYS A 468 -7.30 20.54 -33.42
N HIS A 469 -8.05 21.51 -32.97
CA HIS A 469 -8.09 22.83 -33.63
C HIS A 469 -6.78 23.63 -33.50
N LEU A 470 -5.87 23.24 -32.60
CA LEU A 470 -4.54 23.84 -32.47
C LEU A 470 -3.54 23.29 -33.48
N PHE A 471 -3.91 22.25 -34.24
CA PHE A 471 -3.03 21.58 -35.19
C PHE A 471 -3.61 21.67 -36.62
N ASP A 472 -2.74 21.76 -37.62
CA ASP A 472 -3.12 21.63 -39.03
C ASP A 472 -3.37 20.18 -39.43
N ALA A 473 -3.80 19.96 -40.71
CA ALA A 473 -4.04 18.62 -41.25
C ALA A 473 -2.77 17.73 -41.33
N SER A 474 -1.58 18.32 -41.19
CA SER A 474 -0.28 17.63 -41.11
C SER A 474 0.20 17.40 -39.67
N ASN A 475 -0.66 17.58 -38.68
CA ASN A 475 -0.34 17.47 -37.26
C ASN A 475 0.74 18.45 -36.75
N ARG A 476 0.83 19.63 -37.38
CA ARG A 476 1.72 20.73 -37.00
C ARG A 476 0.90 21.79 -36.24
N PRO A 477 1.47 22.48 -35.22
CA PRO A 477 0.80 23.58 -34.57
C PRO A 477 0.37 24.65 -35.59
N ARG A 478 -0.90 25.06 -35.54
CA ARG A 478 -1.39 26.18 -36.38
C ARG A 478 -0.72 27.46 -35.93
N ASN A 479 -0.07 28.15 -36.88
CA ASN A 479 0.60 29.44 -36.63
C ASN A 479 -0.37 30.60 -36.28
N ASP A 480 -1.69 30.40 -36.33
CA ASP A 480 -2.67 31.43 -36.02
C ASP A 480 -2.63 31.87 -34.55
N ALA A 481 -2.10 31.06 -33.65
CA ALA A 481 -1.86 31.43 -32.24
C ALA A 481 -0.65 32.39 -32.08
N MET A 482 0.23 32.51 -33.10
CA MET A 482 1.39 33.40 -33.06
C MET A 482 1.20 34.70 -33.82
N ARG A 483 0.10 34.90 -34.56
CA ARG A 483 -0.16 36.13 -35.29
C ARG A 483 -0.59 37.34 -34.45
N GLY A 484 -0.77 37.14 -33.12
CA GLY A 484 -1.16 38.21 -32.20
C GLY A 484 -0.01 38.97 -31.54
N HIS A 485 1.23 38.54 -31.70
CA HIS A 485 2.35 39.24 -31.07
C HIS A 485 3.66 39.01 -31.83
N ASP A 486 3.87 39.79 -32.90
CA ASP A 486 5.19 40.00 -33.49
C ASP A 486 5.81 41.25 -32.80
N PRO A 487 6.78 41.06 -31.88
CA PRO A 487 7.44 42.17 -31.22
C PRO A 487 8.32 42.99 -32.17
N PHE A 488 8.44 42.62 -33.45
CA PHE A 488 9.27 43.30 -34.46
C PHE A 488 8.47 43.93 -35.62
N ALA A 489 7.13 43.80 -35.66
CA ALA A 489 6.29 44.32 -36.72
C ALA A 489 6.11 45.89 -36.73
N SER A 490 6.78 46.62 -35.82
CA SER A 490 6.66 48.07 -35.69
C SER A 490 7.97 48.85 -35.91
N ARG A 491 8.88 48.33 -36.76
CA ARG A 491 10.14 49.06 -37.05
C ARG A 491 10.39 49.40 -38.49
N ASP A 492 9.39 49.46 -39.35
CA ASP A 492 9.49 50.10 -40.67
C ASP A 492 8.24 50.98 -40.94
N GLN A 493 8.26 52.18 -40.35
CA GLN A 493 7.72 53.44 -40.90
C GLN A 493 8.50 54.61 -40.32
#